data_853042aa7877104684c9bcd7861df3c3
#
_entry.id   853042aa7877104684c9bcd7861df3c3
#
_cell.length_a   1.000
_cell.length_b   1.000
_cell.length_c   1.000
_cell.angle_alpha   90.00
_cell.angle_beta   90.00
_cell.angle_gamma   90.00
#
_symmetry.space_group_name_H-M   'P 1'
#
loop_
_entity.id
_entity.type
_entity.pdbx_description
1 polymer ?
#
loop_
_entity_poly.entity_id
_entity_poly.type
_entity_poly.pdbx_seq_one_letter_code
_entity_poly.pdbx_strand_id
1 'polypeptide(L)'
;MGNRAALTLGIALAFAAGAITLDLPLAQIDRPSATVENPAVVTATAGLPEGFLGQSPRVIVSVTGYEPPREGGVEVVVKAQSESSPKEQEIGRFAVFPETAFKAPDPSKAKRFGLPLPRVLAASKSVTLRVYLVPFRGSGEGALLELGGAEIR
;
A
#
# COMPACT_ATOMS: atom_id res chain seq x y z
N MET A 1 81.92 13.68 -34.18
CA MET A 1 80.79 12.94 -34.81
C MET A 1 80.00 12.23 -33.73
N GLY A 2 78.94 12.78 -33.34
CA GLY A 2 78.18 12.36 -32.17
C GLY A 2 76.88 11.73 -32.53
N ASN A 3 76.66 10.49 -32.14
CA ASN A 3 75.38 9.81 -32.21
C ASN A 3 74.62 10.06 -30.91
N ARG A 4 73.52 10.79 -31.02
CA ARG A 4 72.54 10.90 -29.92
C ARG A 4 71.48 9.83 -30.09
N ALA A 5 71.44 8.84 -29.21
CA ALA A 5 70.32 7.92 -29.09
C ALA A 5 69.22 8.58 -28.27
N ALA A 6 68.06 8.74 -28.87
CA ALA A 6 66.83 9.18 -28.21
C ALA A 6 66.12 7.98 -27.57
N LEU A 7 66.03 7.98 -26.25
CA LEU A 7 65.30 6.98 -25.48
C LEU A 7 63.83 7.43 -25.39
N THR A 8 62.94 6.76 -26.08
CA THR A 8 61.50 7.03 -26.03
C THR A 8 60.90 6.17 -24.90
N LEU A 9 60.51 6.83 -23.80
CA LEU A 9 59.83 6.18 -22.68
C LEU A 9 58.32 6.15 -22.96
N GLY A 10 57.83 4.97 -23.32
CA GLY A 10 56.40 4.74 -23.51
C GLY A 10 55.71 4.49 -22.17
N ILE A 11 54.87 5.42 -21.72
CA ILE A 11 53.98 5.26 -20.56
C ILE A 11 52.67 4.60 -21.05
N ALA A 12 52.46 3.32 -20.74
CA ALA A 12 51.20 2.65 -20.93
C ALA A 12 50.25 2.97 -19.78
N LEU A 13 49.25 3.80 -20.02
CA LEU A 13 48.15 4.01 -19.06
C LEU A 13 47.15 2.86 -19.21
N ALA A 14 47.12 1.96 -18.23
CA ALA A 14 46.11 0.96 -18.09
C ALA A 14 44.87 1.58 -17.45
N PHE A 15 43.82 1.82 -18.23
CA PHE A 15 42.49 2.17 -17.73
C PHE A 15 41.82 0.90 -17.19
N ALA A 16 41.79 0.72 -15.86
CA ALA A 16 40.93 -0.26 -15.22
C ALA A 16 39.49 0.31 -15.26
N ALA A 17 38.67 -0.21 -16.15
CA ALA A 17 37.24 0.04 -16.18
C ALA A 17 36.59 -0.73 -14.99
N GLY A 18 36.53 -0.09 -13.83
CA GLY A 18 35.73 -0.55 -12.70
C GLY A 18 34.26 -0.30 -13.04
N ALA A 19 33.51 -1.38 -13.31
CA ALA A 19 32.06 -1.31 -13.41
C ALA A 19 31.50 -1.01 -12.01
N ILE A 20 31.14 0.24 -11.76
CA ILE A 20 30.37 0.62 -10.59
C ILE A 20 28.94 0.16 -10.84
N THR A 21 28.59 -1.03 -10.34
CA THR A 21 27.19 -1.44 -10.20
C THR A 21 26.57 -0.56 -9.13
N LEU A 22 25.84 0.48 -9.58
CA LEU A 22 24.95 1.23 -8.70
C LEU A 22 23.79 0.29 -8.33
N ASP A 23 23.93 -0.37 -7.19
CA ASP A 23 22.84 -1.08 -6.54
C ASP A 23 21.91 -0.01 -5.97
N LEU A 24 21.02 0.51 -6.83
CA LEU A 24 19.97 1.40 -6.40
C LEU A 24 19.03 0.57 -5.54
N PRO A 25 18.86 0.89 -4.25
CA PRO A 25 17.85 0.22 -3.44
C PRO A 25 16.52 0.44 -4.16
N LEU A 26 15.89 -0.66 -4.58
CA LEU A 26 14.49 -0.64 -5.03
C LEU A 26 13.72 0.12 -3.96
N ALA A 27 13.21 1.30 -4.32
CA ALA A 27 12.41 2.12 -3.43
C ALA A 27 11.29 1.22 -2.93
N GLN A 28 11.37 0.84 -1.67
CA GLN A 28 10.34 0.08 -1.00
C GLN A 28 9.13 1.00 -0.98
N ILE A 29 8.15 0.74 -1.84
CA ILE A 29 6.90 1.49 -1.85
C ILE A 29 6.29 1.20 -0.49
N ASP A 30 6.33 2.21 0.37
CA ASP A 30 5.84 2.12 1.75
C ASP A 30 4.31 2.02 1.66
N ARG A 31 3.82 0.78 1.66
CA ARG A 31 2.39 0.49 1.55
C ARG A 31 1.74 0.80 2.89
N PRO A 32 0.61 1.50 2.90
CA PRO A 32 -0.13 1.71 4.13
C PRO A 32 -0.41 0.38 4.81
N SER A 33 -0.03 0.27 6.08
CA SER A 33 -0.22 -0.95 6.85
C SER A 33 -0.94 -0.67 8.16
N ALA A 34 -1.81 -1.59 8.57
CA ALA A 34 -2.50 -1.56 9.84
C ALA A 34 -1.97 -2.66 10.76
N THR A 35 -1.83 -2.32 12.04
CA THR A 35 -1.64 -3.25 13.14
C THR A 35 -2.78 -3.05 14.15
N VAL A 36 -2.81 -3.82 15.22
CA VAL A 36 -3.81 -3.62 16.29
C VAL A 36 -3.66 -2.26 16.95
N GLU A 37 -2.42 -1.75 17.07
CA GLU A 37 -2.14 -0.46 17.71
C GLU A 37 -2.25 0.73 16.75
N ASN A 38 -1.99 0.51 15.46
CA ASN A 38 -1.88 1.58 14.48
C ASN A 38 -2.78 1.32 13.26
N PRO A 39 -3.79 2.16 13.02
CA PRO A 39 -4.61 2.05 11.82
C PRO A 39 -3.85 2.47 10.57
N ALA A 40 -4.14 1.82 9.45
CA ALA A 40 -3.72 2.32 8.14
C ALA A 40 -4.62 3.45 7.68
N VAL A 41 -4.03 4.44 7.02
CA VAL A 41 -4.76 5.56 6.39
C VAL A 41 -4.59 5.50 4.89
N VAL A 42 -5.70 5.49 4.15
CA VAL A 42 -5.73 5.51 2.68
C VAL A 42 -6.74 6.54 2.21
N THR A 43 -6.43 7.22 1.12
CA THR A 43 -7.36 8.13 0.46
C THR A 43 -7.92 7.46 -0.79
N ALA A 44 -9.25 7.37 -0.85
CA ALA A 44 -9.96 6.95 -2.05
C ALA A 44 -10.41 8.20 -2.81
N THR A 45 -10.04 8.28 -4.09
CA THR A 45 -10.50 9.35 -4.96
C THR A 45 -11.82 8.94 -5.59
N ALA A 46 -12.79 9.83 -5.59
CA ALA A 46 -14.06 9.59 -6.25
C ALA A 46 -13.85 9.68 -7.77
N GLY A 47 -14.00 8.56 -8.42
CA GLY A 47 -14.06 8.45 -9.88
C GLY A 47 -15.48 8.15 -10.36
N LEU A 48 -16.53 8.67 -9.66
CA LEU A 48 -17.92 8.44 -10.08
C LEU A 48 -18.15 9.16 -11.41
N PRO A 49 -18.50 8.44 -12.49
CA PRO A 49 -18.89 9.09 -13.72
C PRO A 49 -20.12 9.96 -13.48
N GLU A 50 -20.20 11.11 -14.17
CA GLU A 50 -21.39 11.93 -14.20
C GLU A 50 -22.60 11.07 -14.62
N GLY A 51 -23.61 11.01 -13.78
CA GLY A 51 -24.80 10.20 -14.05
C GLY A 51 -24.95 8.91 -13.23
N PHE A 52 -24.18 8.72 -12.19
CA PHE A 52 -24.28 7.57 -11.29
C PHE A 52 -25.57 7.64 -10.41
N LEU A 53 -26.72 7.81 -11.07
CA LEU A 53 -28.00 8.10 -10.42
C LEU A 53 -28.81 6.85 -10.00
N GLY A 54 -28.24 5.67 -10.00
CA GLY A 54 -29.03 4.44 -9.75
C GLY A 54 -28.44 3.42 -8.80
N GLN A 55 -27.13 3.46 -8.54
CA GLN A 55 -26.48 2.45 -7.70
C GLN A 55 -25.98 3.07 -6.39
N SER A 56 -25.98 2.26 -5.33
CA SER A 56 -25.37 2.68 -4.08
C SER A 56 -23.85 2.67 -4.24
N PRO A 57 -23.17 3.81 -4.00
CA PRO A 57 -21.72 3.87 -4.14
C PRO A 57 -21.05 2.89 -3.17
N ARG A 58 -19.93 2.35 -3.62
CA ARG A 58 -19.10 1.42 -2.84
C ARG A 58 -17.66 1.88 -2.84
N VAL A 59 -16.97 1.62 -1.76
CA VAL A 59 -15.52 1.70 -1.73
C VAL A 59 -14.93 0.29 -1.80
N ILE A 60 -13.96 0.10 -2.68
CA ILE A 60 -13.22 -1.15 -2.82
C ILE A 60 -11.87 -0.97 -2.15
N VAL A 61 -11.64 -1.71 -1.08
CA VAL A 61 -10.34 -1.75 -0.38
C VAL A 61 -9.54 -2.93 -0.93
N SER A 62 -8.33 -2.66 -1.39
CA SER A 62 -7.40 -3.67 -1.89
C SER A 62 -6.40 -4.05 -0.81
N VAL A 63 -6.33 -5.33 -0.45
CA VAL A 63 -5.40 -5.89 0.53
C VAL A 63 -4.32 -6.66 -0.21
N THR A 64 -3.07 -6.24 -0.06
CA THR A 64 -1.90 -6.82 -0.72
C THR A 64 -1.08 -7.73 0.17
N GLY A 65 -1.29 -7.67 1.48
CA GLY A 65 -0.63 -8.55 2.44
C GLY A 65 -1.45 -8.71 3.71
N TYR A 66 -1.32 -9.85 4.32
CA TYR A 66 -1.91 -10.15 5.61
C TYR A 66 -1.04 -11.14 6.37
N GLU A 67 -0.79 -10.82 7.63
CA GLU A 67 -0.21 -11.73 8.60
C GLU A 67 -1.25 -11.92 9.73
N PRO A 68 -1.68 -13.15 9.99
CA PRO A 68 -2.63 -13.42 11.05
C PRO A 68 -1.99 -13.19 12.42
N PRO A 69 -2.79 -12.91 13.47
CA PRO A 69 -2.27 -12.82 14.82
C PRO A 69 -1.68 -14.18 15.27
N ARG A 70 -0.76 -14.12 16.22
CA ARG A 70 -0.18 -15.33 16.83
C ARG A 70 -1.22 -16.17 17.54
N GLU A 71 -2.18 -15.50 18.17
CA GLU A 71 -3.29 -16.13 18.86
C GLU A 71 -4.58 -15.36 18.60
N GLY A 72 -5.69 -16.11 18.49
CA GLY A 72 -7.02 -15.55 18.33
C GLY A 72 -7.36 -15.20 16.91
N GLY A 73 -8.03 -14.08 16.72
CA GLY A 73 -8.47 -13.59 15.42
C GLY A 73 -8.69 -12.09 15.44
N VAL A 74 -8.62 -11.46 14.27
CA VAL A 74 -8.85 -10.04 14.08
C VAL A 74 -9.90 -9.80 13.00
N GLU A 75 -10.67 -8.75 13.20
CA GLU A 75 -11.62 -8.22 12.23
C GLU A 75 -11.08 -6.89 11.70
N VAL A 76 -11.27 -6.65 10.41
CA VAL A 76 -10.92 -5.38 9.78
C VAL A 76 -12.12 -4.46 9.85
N VAL A 77 -11.97 -3.34 10.57
CA VAL A 77 -13.00 -2.29 10.69
C VAL A 77 -12.58 -1.10 9.86
N VAL A 78 -13.44 -0.66 8.95
CA VAL A 78 -13.16 0.48 8.08
C VAL A 78 -14.05 1.65 8.48
N LYS A 79 -13.40 2.77 8.80
CA LYS A 79 -14.08 4.05 9.02
C LYS A 79 -13.72 5.02 7.91
N ALA A 80 -14.63 5.91 7.61
CA ALA A 80 -14.48 6.89 6.55
C ALA A 80 -14.86 8.29 7.03
N GLN A 81 -14.17 9.28 6.46
CA GLN A 81 -14.48 10.70 6.60
C GLN A 81 -14.19 11.44 5.30
N SER A 82 -14.78 12.62 5.14
CA SER A 82 -14.54 13.51 3.99
C SER A 82 -14.59 14.97 4.43
N GLU A 83 -14.26 15.89 3.52
CA GLU A 83 -14.41 17.33 3.78
C GLU A 83 -15.86 17.71 4.18
N SER A 84 -16.85 17.14 3.49
CA SER A 84 -18.27 17.39 3.77
C SER A 84 -18.79 16.66 5.02
N SER A 85 -18.06 15.66 5.50
CA SER A 85 -18.39 14.88 6.69
C SER A 85 -17.10 14.56 7.47
N PRO A 86 -16.60 15.51 8.27
CA PRO A 86 -15.30 15.36 8.94
C PRO A 86 -15.30 14.39 10.12
N LYS A 87 -16.49 13.99 10.59
CA LYS A 87 -16.61 12.98 11.63
C LYS A 87 -16.42 11.60 11.03
N GLU A 88 -15.47 10.83 11.59
CA GLU A 88 -15.31 9.42 11.23
C GLU A 88 -16.59 8.63 11.51
N GLN A 89 -17.00 7.84 10.53
CA GLN A 89 -18.09 6.88 10.67
C GLN A 89 -17.66 5.51 10.15
N GLU A 90 -18.06 4.47 10.85
CA GLU A 90 -17.84 3.11 10.40
C GLU A 90 -18.71 2.85 9.15
N ILE A 91 -18.07 2.37 8.07
CA ILE A 91 -18.75 2.04 6.83
C ILE A 91 -18.85 0.53 6.61
N GLY A 92 -18.12 -0.26 7.38
CA GLY A 92 -18.24 -1.71 7.37
C GLY A 92 -17.07 -2.43 7.97
N ARG A 93 -17.20 -3.75 7.96
CA ARG A 93 -16.22 -4.70 8.50
C ARG A 93 -16.04 -5.86 7.54
N PHE A 94 -14.87 -6.47 7.58
CA PHE A 94 -14.61 -7.72 6.88
C PHE A 94 -13.54 -8.54 7.60
N ALA A 95 -13.49 -9.83 7.31
CA ALA A 95 -12.42 -10.72 7.72
C ALA A 95 -11.61 -11.15 6.50
N VAL A 96 -10.31 -11.34 6.68
CA VAL A 96 -9.44 -11.89 5.64
C VAL A 96 -9.52 -13.41 5.69
N PHE A 97 -10.03 -14.02 4.63
CA PHE A 97 -10.18 -15.46 4.55
C PHE A 97 -9.36 -16.05 3.39
N PRO A 98 -8.71 -17.21 3.55
CA PRO A 98 -8.45 -17.90 4.82
C PRO A 98 -7.55 -17.09 5.73
N GLU A 99 -7.57 -17.37 7.04
CA GLU A 99 -6.71 -16.73 8.06
C GLU A 99 -5.26 -17.23 7.97
N THR A 100 -4.68 -17.17 6.78
CA THR A 100 -3.31 -17.56 6.48
C THR A 100 -2.55 -16.36 5.94
N ALA A 101 -1.27 -16.27 6.28
CA ALA A 101 -0.41 -15.24 5.74
C ALA A 101 -0.39 -15.28 4.21
N PHE A 102 -0.47 -14.12 3.59
CA PHE A 102 -0.26 -13.96 2.15
C PHE A 102 0.39 -12.63 1.83
N LYS A 103 1.09 -12.60 0.71
CA LYS A 103 1.57 -11.37 0.06
C LYS A 103 1.23 -11.42 -1.42
N ALA A 104 0.67 -10.32 -1.92
CA ALA A 104 0.43 -10.10 -3.34
C ALA A 104 1.44 -9.07 -3.85
N PRO A 105 2.55 -9.48 -4.46
CA PRO A 105 3.54 -8.56 -5.00
C PRO A 105 2.95 -7.69 -6.13
N ASP A 106 1.97 -8.25 -6.85
CA ASP A 106 1.24 -7.58 -7.91
C ASP A 106 -0.14 -7.11 -7.38
N PRO A 107 -0.47 -5.82 -7.53
CA PRO A 107 -1.78 -5.29 -7.13
C PRO A 107 -2.97 -6.00 -7.81
N SER A 108 -2.78 -6.61 -8.98
CA SER A 108 -3.84 -7.39 -9.66
C SER A 108 -4.24 -8.64 -8.89
N LYS A 109 -3.36 -9.15 -8.03
CA LYS A 109 -3.59 -10.33 -7.17
C LYS A 109 -4.06 -9.96 -5.76
N ALA A 110 -4.24 -8.68 -5.49
CA ALA A 110 -4.76 -8.22 -4.20
C ALA A 110 -6.17 -8.75 -3.95
N LYS A 111 -6.46 -9.08 -2.69
CA LYS A 111 -7.84 -9.37 -2.27
C LYS A 111 -8.62 -8.07 -2.20
N ARG A 112 -9.82 -8.06 -2.74
CA ARG A 112 -10.66 -6.85 -2.87
C ARG A 112 -11.93 -7.00 -2.04
N PHE A 113 -12.18 -6.00 -1.19
CA PHE A 113 -13.33 -5.96 -0.31
C PHE A 113 -14.18 -4.74 -0.63
N GLY A 114 -15.44 -4.99 -1.02
CA GLY A 114 -16.40 -3.93 -1.33
C GLY A 114 -17.27 -3.58 -0.14
N LEU A 115 -17.21 -2.32 0.30
CA LEU A 115 -18.00 -1.81 1.42
C LEU A 115 -18.99 -0.75 0.93
N PRO A 116 -20.19 -0.67 1.52
CA PRO A 116 -21.14 0.40 1.20
C PRO A 116 -20.56 1.75 1.59
N LEU A 117 -20.71 2.75 0.73
CA LEU A 117 -20.27 4.10 1.02
C LEU A 117 -21.50 5.02 1.14
N PRO A 118 -21.71 5.67 2.29
CA PRO A 118 -22.79 6.65 2.44
C PRO A 118 -22.72 7.74 1.37
N ARG A 119 -23.85 8.11 0.80
CA ARG A 119 -23.91 9.11 -0.30
C ARG A 119 -23.28 10.45 0.05
N VAL A 120 -23.39 10.86 1.31
CA VAL A 120 -22.77 12.10 1.80
C VAL A 120 -21.24 12.08 1.68
N LEU A 121 -20.61 10.91 1.88
CA LEU A 121 -19.18 10.73 1.69
C LEU A 121 -18.82 10.62 0.21
N ALA A 122 -19.62 9.89 -0.56
CA ALA A 122 -19.41 9.69 -1.99
C ALA A 122 -19.53 10.97 -2.82
N ALA A 123 -20.25 11.98 -2.31
CA ALA A 123 -20.37 13.30 -2.94
C ALA A 123 -19.08 14.13 -2.86
N SER A 124 -18.12 13.75 -2.01
CA SER A 124 -16.83 14.43 -1.87
C SER A 124 -15.85 13.94 -2.94
N LYS A 125 -14.94 14.82 -3.37
CA LYS A 125 -13.89 14.49 -4.35
C LYS A 125 -12.93 13.40 -3.86
N SER A 126 -12.74 13.33 -2.54
CA SER A 126 -11.92 12.33 -1.88
C SER A 126 -12.51 11.91 -0.55
N VAL A 127 -12.28 10.67 -0.18
CA VAL A 127 -12.68 10.08 1.08
C VAL A 127 -11.44 9.49 1.75
N THR A 128 -11.19 9.90 2.98
CA THR A 128 -10.13 9.30 3.79
C THR A 128 -10.69 8.11 4.54
N LEU A 129 -10.05 6.98 4.36
CA LEU A 129 -10.37 5.73 5.05
C LEU A 129 -9.34 5.47 6.14
N ARG A 130 -9.79 5.08 7.31
CA ARG A 130 -8.96 4.50 8.36
C ARG A 130 -9.36 3.05 8.55
N VAL A 131 -8.36 2.19 8.44
CA VAL A 131 -8.52 0.73 8.49
C VAL A 131 -7.88 0.24 9.78
N TYR A 132 -8.70 -0.33 10.65
CA TYR A 132 -8.33 -0.82 11.97
C TYR A 132 -8.32 -2.33 11.98
N LEU A 133 -7.36 -2.94 12.67
CA LEU A 133 -7.40 -4.34 13.08
C LEU A 133 -7.95 -4.41 14.50
N VAL A 134 -9.10 -5.02 14.67
CA VAL A 134 -9.76 -5.15 15.96
C VAL A 134 -9.77 -6.61 16.38
N PRO A 135 -9.10 -6.97 17.48
CA PRO A 135 -9.17 -8.33 18.00
C PRO A 135 -10.60 -8.69 18.44
N PHE A 136 -11.11 -9.81 18.01
CA PHE A 136 -12.36 -10.39 18.52
C PHE A 136 -12.10 -11.60 19.41
N ARG A 137 -10.87 -12.13 19.39
CA ARG A 137 -10.40 -13.20 20.27
C ARG A 137 -8.89 -13.03 20.45
N GLY A 138 -8.38 -13.15 21.67
CA GLY A 138 -6.97 -12.96 21.98
C GLY A 138 -6.55 -11.49 21.95
N SER A 139 -5.25 -11.23 21.90
CA SER A 139 -4.68 -9.87 21.86
C SER A 139 -4.59 -9.30 20.44
N GLY A 140 -4.63 -10.16 19.42
CA GLY A 140 -4.35 -9.77 18.04
C GLY A 140 -2.86 -9.47 17.76
N GLU A 141 -1.97 -9.79 18.71
CA GLU A 141 -0.53 -9.54 18.56
C GLU A 141 0.05 -10.21 17.32
N GLY A 142 0.86 -9.47 16.59
CA GLY A 142 1.49 -9.93 15.35
C GLY A 142 0.61 -9.79 14.11
N ALA A 143 -0.67 -9.39 14.25
CA ALA A 143 -1.52 -9.14 13.10
C ALA A 143 -1.02 -7.93 12.31
N LEU A 144 -0.92 -8.09 10.99
CA LEU A 144 -0.52 -7.05 10.04
C LEU A 144 -1.39 -7.13 8.78
N LEU A 145 -1.88 -5.99 8.34
CA LEU A 145 -2.63 -5.84 7.09
C LEU A 145 -1.95 -4.80 6.20
N GLU A 146 -1.50 -5.19 5.03
CA GLU A 146 -0.93 -4.28 4.02
C GLU A 146 -2.00 -3.92 2.98
N LEU A 147 -2.16 -2.63 2.70
CA LEU A 147 -3.14 -2.12 1.75
C LEU A 147 -2.49 -1.72 0.43
N GLY A 148 -3.10 -2.11 -0.67
CA GLY A 148 -2.71 -1.69 -2.02
C GLY A 148 -3.40 -0.39 -2.47
N GLY A 149 -4.36 0.11 -1.66
CA GLY A 149 -5.13 1.31 -1.97
C GLY A 149 -6.63 1.10 -1.82
N ALA A 150 -7.38 2.14 -2.16
CA ALA A 150 -8.84 2.12 -2.18
C ALA A 150 -9.39 2.92 -3.37
N GLU A 151 -10.52 2.49 -3.91
CA GLU A 151 -11.21 3.15 -5.02
C GLU A 151 -12.71 3.21 -4.75
N ILE A 152 -13.37 4.26 -5.23
CA ILE A 152 -14.83 4.41 -5.15
C ILE A 152 -15.43 4.02 -6.50
N ARG A 153 -16.45 3.16 -6.45
CA ARG A 153 -17.20 2.69 -7.62
C ARG A 153 -18.70 2.80 -7.40
#